data_f2473a24337e88a1e8bfd602eea49ff6
#
_entry.id   f2473a24337e88a1e8bfd602eea49ff6
#
_cell.length_a   1.000
_cell.length_b   1.000
_cell.length_c   1.000
_cell.angle_alpha   90.00
_cell.angle_beta   90.00
_cell.angle_gamma   90.00
#
_symmetry.space_group_name_H-M   'P 1'
#
loop_
_entity.id
_entity.type
_entity.pdbx_description
1 polymer ?
#
loop_
_entity_poly.entity_id
_entity_poly.type
_entity_poly.pdbx_seq_one_letter_code
_entity_poly.pdbx_strand_id
1 'polypeptide(L)'
;LGDIMSDAYVYAVENAADFDGVPVDVAVVPSGTVRDTYAKGDITVEQVFNSFSLGIGADGVPGYPLISVYLTGKELKTAAEIDASVSDFMTTARLYCSGLDFTYNPNRMILNKVTDVYLDDGTQRIELEDDKLYRVVADLYSGQMLSAVTDMSYGLLSLVPKYADGTPIEDFEDVIITENGKEL
;
A
#
# COMPACT_ATOMS: atom_id res chain seq x y z
N LEU A 1 -7.01 12.75 -1.80
CA LEU A 1 -7.75 11.83 -0.91
C LEU A 1 -6.93 10.57 -0.66
N GLY A 2 -6.36 9.96 -1.71
CA GLY A 2 -5.55 8.75 -1.55
C GLY A 2 -4.40 8.92 -0.55
N ASP A 3 -3.70 10.05 -0.56
CA ASP A 3 -2.62 10.34 0.40
C ASP A 3 -3.15 10.40 1.86
N ILE A 4 -4.33 11.02 2.07
CA ILE A 4 -4.98 11.02 3.39
C ILE A 4 -5.33 9.59 3.83
N MET A 5 -5.73 8.73 2.89
CA MET A 5 -6.06 7.34 3.17
C MET A 5 -4.80 6.54 3.54
N SER A 6 -3.70 6.70 2.81
CA SER A 6 -2.44 6.03 3.16
C SER A 6 -1.89 6.51 4.51
N ASP A 7 -1.99 7.80 4.83
CA ASP A 7 -1.64 8.33 6.14
C ASP A 7 -2.54 7.77 7.25
N ALA A 8 -3.84 7.58 6.95
CA ALA A 8 -4.78 6.99 7.91
C ALA A 8 -4.45 5.52 8.21
N TYR A 9 -3.93 4.75 7.23
CA TYR A 9 -3.47 3.38 7.48
C TYR A 9 -2.29 3.34 8.46
N VAL A 10 -1.29 4.20 8.25
CA VAL A 10 -0.16 4.33 9.19
C VAL A 10 -0.68 4.69 10.58
N TYR A 11 -1.54 5.71 10.65
CA TYR A 11 -2.10 6.17 11.92
C TYR A 11 -2.88 5.06 12.65
N ALA A 12 -3.73 4.33 11.94
CA ALA A 12 -4.53 3.27 12.53
C ALA A 12 -3.64 2.16 13.12
N VAL A 13 -2.64 1.70 12.36
CA VAL A 13 -1.74 0.63 12.80
C VAL A 13 -0.88 1.06 13.99
N GLU A 14 -0.26 2.23 13.93
CA GLU A 14 0.66 2.69 14.97
C GLU A 14 -0.04 3.16 16.26
N ASN A 15 -1.35 3.45 16.20
CA ASN A 15 -2.15 3.79 17.36
C ASN A 15 -3.06 2.67 17.84
N ALA A 16 -3.03 1.50 17.21
CA ALA A 16 -3.78 0.33 17.66
C ALA A 16 -3.33 -0.10 19.06
N ALA A 17 -4.27 -0.56 19.88
CA ALA A 17 -3.99 -0.98 21.26
C ALA A 17 -2.98 -2.15 21.33
N ASP A 18 -2.95 -2.98 20.29
CA ASP A 18 -2.07 -4.16 20.16
C ASP A 18 -0.86 -3.88 19.26
N PHE A 19 -0.50 -2.60 19.05
CA PHE A 19 0.66 -2.23 18.22
C PHE A 19 1.93 -2.91 18.72
N ASP A 20 2.63 -3.57 17.82
CA ASP A 20 3.84 -4.36 18.13
C ASP A 20 5.11 -3.53 18.34
N GLY A 21 5.01 -2.21 18.19
CA GLY A 21 6.14 -1.27 18.36
C GLY A 21 7.08 -1.19 17.15
N VAL A 22 6.77 -1.89 16.05
CA VAL A 22 7.54 -1.80 14.80
C VAL A 22 6.90 -0.73 13.90
N PRO A 23 7.60 0.37 13.60
CA PRO A 23 7.05 1.42 12.74
C PRO A 23 6.64 0.91 11.36
N VAL A 24 5.65 1.56 10.77
CA VAL A 24 5.26 1.34 9.37
C VAL A 24 6.20 2.17 8.49
N ASP A 25 6.97 1.50 7.62
CA ASP A 25 7.84 2.22 6.68
C ASP A 25 7.05 2.83 5.51
N VAL A 26 6.04 2.09 5.02
CA VAL A 26 5.24 2.49 3.85
C VAL A 26 3.80 2.05 4.02
N ALA A 27 2.85 2.91 3.70
CA ALA A 27 1.46 2.50 3.47
C ALA A 27 1.06 2.74 2.01
N VAL A 28 0.26 1.83 1.44
CA VAL A 28 -0.13 1.88 0.02
C VAL A 28 -1.63 1.77 -0.13
N VAL A 29 -2.20 2.71 -0.89
CA VAL A 29 -3.62 2.73 -1.26
C VAL A 29 -3.74 2.83 -2.78
N PRO A 30 -4.20 1.78 -3.48
CA PRO A 30 -4.49 1.89 -4.89
C PRO A 30 -5.70 2.78 -5.15
N SER A 31 -5.65 3.57 -6.21
CA SER A 31 -6.77 4.43 -6.61
C SER A 31 -8.08 3.66 -6.81
N GLY A 32 -8.01 2.38 -7.18
CA GLY A 32 -9.17 1.51 -7.35
C GLY A 32 -9.95 1.22 -6.08
N THR A 33 -9.34 1.34 -4.90
CA THR A 33 -10.00 1.15 -3.60
C THR A 33 -10.66 2.43 -3.07
N VAL A 34 -10.32 3.59 -3.63
CA VAL A 34 -10.96 4.88 -3.31
C VAL A 34 -12.31 4.98 -4.00
N ARG A 35 -13.42 4.97 -3.25
CA ARG A 35 -14.77 4.80 -3.80
C ARG A 35 -15.61 6.06 -3.89
N ASP A 36 -15.16 7.16 -3.27
CA ASP A 36 -15.88 8.44 -3.28
C ASP A 36 -14.91 9.63 -3.27
N THR A 37 -15.43 10.84 -3.31
CA THR A 37 -14.66 12.08 -3.24
C THR A 37 -15.24 13.01 -2.18
N TYR A 38 -14.41 13.90 -1.63
CA TYR A 38 -14.87 14.90 -0.67
C TYR A 38 -15.11 16.26 -1.34
N ALA A 39 -16.32 16.79 -1.19
CA ALA A 39 -16.58 18.16 -1.54
C ALA A 39 -15.98 19.09 -0.48
N LYS A 40 -15.69 20.34 -0.88
CA LYS A 40 -15.24 21.36 0.06
C LYS A 40 -16.34 21.67 1.09
N GLY A 41 -16.03 21.54 2.35
CA GLY A 41 -16.94 21.80 3.48
C GLY A 41 -16.68 20.83 4.61
N ASP A 42 -17.67 20.68 5.49
CA ASP A 42 -17.65 19.69 6.57
C ASP A 42 -17.78 18.28 5.96
N ILE A 43 -16.95 17.36 6.44
CA ILE A 43 -16.95 15.95 6.01
C ILE A 43 -17.62 15.12 7.11
N THR A 44 -18.67 14.40 6.72
CA THR A 44 -19.40 13.53 7.63
C THR A 44 -18.77 12.15 7.74
N VAL A 45 -19.06 11.43 8.83
CA VAL A 45 -18.65 10.02 9.01
C VAL A 45 -19.16 9.14 7.86
N GLU A 46 -20.38 9.40 7.36
CA GLU A 46 -20.95 8.69 6.22
C GLU A 46 -20.11 8.89 4.95
N GLN A 47 -19.64 10.11 4.68
CA GLN A 47 -18.78 10.38 3.53
C GLN A 47 -17.42 9.68 3.64
N VAL A 48 -16.84 9.66 4.86
CA VAL A 48 -15.61 8.90 5.10
C VAL A 48 -15.85 7.41 4.88
N PHE A 49 -16.92 6.85 5.46
CA PHE A 49 -17.28 5.45 5.27
C PHE A 49 -17.45 5.11 3.78
N ASN A 50 -18.18 5.91 3.01
CA ASN A 50 -18.40 5.66 1.59
C ASN A 50 -17.09 5.67 0.78
N SER A 51 -16.09 6.44 1.17
CA SER A 51 -14.80 6.46 0.48
C SER A 51 -13.95 5.20 0.69
N PHE A 52 -14.24 4.41 1.76
CA PHE A 52 -13.54 3.17 2.14
C PHE A 52 -14.44 1.92 2.11
N SER A 53 -15.61 2.00 1.52
CA SER A 53 -16.67 0.97 1.63
C SER A 53 -16.45 -0.26 0.74
N LEU A 54 -15.25 -0.49 0.22
CA LEU A 54 -14.97 -1.64 -0.63
C LEU A 54 -14.75 -2.89 0.21
N GLY A 55 -15.52 -3.95 -0.10
CA GLY A 55 -15.37 -5.26 0.54
C GLY A 55 -16.10 -5.40 1.88
N ILE A 56 -15.94 -6.57 2.47
CA ILE A 56 -16.42 -6.93 3.80
C ILE A 56 -15.35 -7.83 4.41
N GLY A 57 -14.90 -7.52 5.61
CA GLY A 57 -13.98 -8.33 6.39
C GLY A 57 -14.59 -9.69 6.79
N ALA A 58 -13.78 -10.62 7.25
CA ALA A 58 -14.26 -11.92 7.74
C ALA A 58 -15.14 -11.77 8.99
N ASP A 59 -14.98 -10.69 9.74
CA ASP A 59 -15.81 -10.30 10.87
C ASP A 59 -17.20 -9.74 10.47
N GLY A 60 -17.46 -9.58 9.16
CA GLY A 60 -18.70 -9.03 8.62
C GLY A 60 -18.79 -7.50 8.65
N VAL A 61 -17.71 -6.80 9.01
CA VAL A 61 -17.65 -5.35 8.98
C VAL A 61 -17.34 -4.87 7.56
N PRO A 62 -18.06 -3.86 7.03
CA PRO A 62 -17.74 -3.28 5.72
C PRO A 62 -16.36 -2.62 5.69
N GLY A 63 -15.64 -2.83 4.58
CA GLY A 63 -14.26 -2.45 4.37
C GLY A 63 -13.35 -3.67 4.34
N TYR A 64 -12.24 -3.61 3.60
CA TYR A 64 -11.21 -4.64 3.69
C TYR A 64 -10.32 -4.38 4.89
N PRO A 65 -9.98 -5.41 5.68
CA PRO A 65 -9.05 -5.25 6.79
C PRO A 65 -7.65 -4.87 6.29
N LEU A 66 -6.86 -4.26 7.17
CA LEU A 66 -5.47 -3.93 6.90
C LEU A 66 -4.59 -5.16 7.10
N ILE A 67 -3.58 -5.27 6.25
CA ILE A 67 -2.53 -6.28 6.32
C ILE A 67 -1.18 -5.63 6.53
N SER A 68 -0.27 -6.34 7.21
CA SER A 68 1.11 -5.93 7.39
C SER A 68 2.03 -6.95 6.74
N VAL A 69 2.76 -6.53 5.73
CA VAL A 69 3.68 -7.37 4.96
C VAL A 69 5.05 -6.70 4.89
N TYR A 70 6.05 -7.43 4.43
CA TYR A 70 7.37 -6.88 4.16
C TYR A 70 7.72 -7.02 2.68
N LEU A 71 8.26 -5.94 2.12
CA LEU A 71 8.83 -5.89 0.77
C LEU A 71 10.29 -5.46 0.86
N THR A 72 11.11 -5.97 -0.04
CA THR A 72 12.48 -5.50 -0.20
C THR A 72 12.52 -4.11 -0.84
N GLY A 73 13.60 -3.36 -0.65
CA GLY A 73 13.75 -2.06 -1.32
C GLY A 73 13.69 -2.17 -2.84
N LYS A 74 14.18 -3.27 -3.40
CA LYS A 74 14.04 -3.56 -4.84
C LYS A 74 12.58 -3.74 -5.27
N GLU A 75 11.75 -4.37 -4.44
CA GLU A 75 10.33 -4.53 -4.71
C GLU A 75 9.57 -3.21 -4.56
N LEU A 76 9.94 -2.36 -3.60
CA LEU A 76 9.39 -1.00 -3.49
C LEU A 76 9.73 -0.14 -4.73
N LYS A 77 10.94 -0.24 -5.25
CA LYS A 77 11.32 0.39 -6.53
C LYS A 77 10.47 -0.15 -7.69
N THR A 78 10.16 -1.44 -7.69
CA THR A 78 9.25 -2.06 -8.68
C THR A 78 7.82 -1.53 -8.53
N ALA A 79 7.31 -1.34 -7.31
CA ALA A 79 5.99 -0.76 -7.06
C ALA A 79 5.91 0.69 -7.60
N ALA A 80 6.93 1.52 -7.35
CA ALA A 80 7.02 2.86 -7.93
C ALA A 80 7.03 2.83 -9.47
N GLU A 81 7.72 1.85 -10.07
CA GLU A 81 7.75 1.72 -11.53
C GLU A 81 6.40 1.27 -12.10
N ILE A 82 5.64 0.44 -11.37
CA ILE A 82 4.26 0.08 -11.72
C ILE A 82 3.41 1.35 -11.75
N ASP A 83 3.45 2.17 -10.70
CA ASP A 83 2.70 3.43 -10.67
C ASP A 83 3.09 4.34 -11.83
N ALA A 84 4.38 4.60 -12.03
CA ALA A 84 4.87 5.50 -13.08
C ALA A 84 4.58 5.02 -14.51
N SER A 85 4.47 3.71 -14.73
CA SER A 85 4.36 3.12 -16.07
C SER A 85 2.97 2.59 -16.41
N VAL A 86 2.20 2.12 -15.43
CA VAL A 86 0.90 1.45 -15.66
C VAL A 86 -0.26 2.39 -15.42
N SER A 87 -0.15 3.36 -14.50
CA SER A 87 -1.24 4.27 -14.15
C SER A 87 -1.75 5.13 -15.31
N ASP A 88 -0.91 5.38 -16.33
CA ASP A 88 -1.31 6.10 -17.55
C ASP A 88 -2.33 5.32 -18.39
N PHE A 89 -2.34 3.99 -18.31
CA PHE A 89 -3.24 3.10 -19.05
C PHE A 89 -4.36 2.55 -18.18
N MET A 90 -4.10 2.37 -16.90
CA MET A 90 -5.02 1.84 -15.91
C MET A 90 -5.01 2.75 -14.69
N THR A 91 -5.88 3.75 -14.67
CA THR A 91 -5.93 4.74 -13.59
C THR A 91 -6.21 4.13 -12.21
N THR A 92 -6.87 2.98 -12.16
CA THR A 92 -7.13 2.22 -10.92
C THR A 92 -5.88 1.59 -10.32
N ALA A 93 -4.80 1.47 -11.09
CA ALA A 93 -3.51 0.96 -10.62
C ALA A 93 -2.60 2.07 -10.07
N ARG A 94 -3.03 3.33 -10.09
CA ARG A 94 -2.29 4.42 -9.46
C ARG A 94 -2.20 4.18 -7.95
N LEU A 95 -0.99 4.33 -7.41
CA LEU A 95 -0.72 4.14 -6.00
C LEU A 95 -0.58 5.48 -5.28
N TYR A 96 -1.21 5.58 -4.12
CA TYR A 96 -0.97 6.63 -3.14
C TYR A 96 -0.19 6.03 -2.00
N CYS A 97 0.94 6.64 -1.66
CA CYS A 97 1.84 6.10 -0.66
C CYS A 97 2.06 7.10 0.47
N SER A 98 2.08 6.62 1.70
CA SER A 98 2.68 7.31 2.84
C SER A 98 4.05 6.69 3.10
N GLY A 99 5.05 7.52 3.38
CA GLY A 99 6.42 7.07 3.67
C GLY A 99 7.29 6.75 2.45
N LEU A 100 6.72 6.56 1.25
CA LEU A 100 7.47 6.29 0.02
C LEU A 100 7.25 7.40 -1.00
N ASP A 101 8.34 7.92 -1.54
CA ASP A 101 8.31 8.93 -2.58
C ASP A 101 9.24 8.56 -3.74
N PHE A 102 8.95 9.03 -4.94
CA PHE A 102 9.80 8.74 -6.09
C PHE A 102 9.74 9.86 -7.14
N THR A 103 10.78 9.93 -7.95
CA THR A 103 10.85 10.78 -9.11
C THR A 103 10.88 9.95 -10.38
N TYR A 104 10.26 10.45 -11.44
CA TYR A 104 10.23 9.74 -12.71
C TYR A 104 10.32 10.69 -13.91
N ASN A 105 10.77 10.16 -15.04
CA ASN A 105 10.80 10.85 -16.32
C ASN A 105 9.78 10.22 -17.28
N PRO A 106 8.66 10.90 -17.60
CA PRO A 106 7.60 10.35 -18.43
C PRO A 106 8.04 10.04 -19.88
N ASN A 107 9.16 10.61 -20.32
CA ASN A 107 9.70 10.40 -21.68
C ASN A 107 10.59 9.14 -21.80
N ARG A 108 10.84 8.43 -20.70
CA ARG A 108 11.55 7.16 -20.73
C ARG A 108 10.63 6.01 -21.13
N MET A 109 11.23 4.87 -21.49
CA MET A 109 10.49 3.66 -21.85
C MET A 109 9.65 3.19 -20.66
N ILE A 110 8.52 2.56 -20.96
CA ILE A 110 7.66 1.86 -20.01
C ILE A 110 8.51 0.87 -19.19
N LEU A 111 8.23 0.73 -17.91
CA LEU A 111 9.00 -0.04 -16.92
C LEU A 111 10.47 0.41 -16.76
N ASN A 112 10.77 1.65 -17.12
CA ASN A 112 12.05 2.32 -16.88
C ASN A 112 11.87 3.83 -16.73
N LYS A 113 10.73 4.27 -16.23
CA LYS A 113 10.41 5.68 -16.04
C LYS A 113 10.98 6.23 -14.74
N VAL A 114 10.99 5.46 -13.68
CA VAL A 114 11.45 5.87 -12.36
C VAL A 114 12.95 6.18 -12.40
N THR A 115 13.33 7.29 -11.78
CA THR A 115 14.72 7.75 -11.71
C THR A 115 15.30 7.67 -10.32
N ASP A 116 14.46 7.79 -9.29
CA ASP A 116 14.85 7.72 -7.89
C ASP A 116 13.67 7.29 -7.03
N VAL A 117 13.92 6.51 -5.97
CA VAL A 117 12.93 6.06 -4.98
C VAL A 117 13.55 6.12 -3.60
N TYR A 118 12.86 6.72 -2.65
CA TYR A 118 13.35 6.91 -1.29
C TYR A 118 12.20 6.88 -0.29
N LEU A 119 12.51 6.57 0.97
CA LEU A 119 11.58 6.85 2.06
C LEU A 119 11.64 8.33 2.42
N ASP A 120 10.49 8.91 2.68
CA ASP A 120 10.36 10.29 3.18
C ASP A 120 9.59 10.27 4.51
N ASP A 121 10.28 10.57 5.59
CA ASP A 121 9.70 10.69 6.94
C ASP A 121 9.20 12.11 7.26
N GLY A 122 9.14 12.97 6.25
CA GLY A 122 8.78 14.39 6.38
C GLY A 122 9.94 15.29 6.84
N THR A 123 11.11 14.71 7.18
CA THR A 123 12.30 15.46 7.64
C THR A 123 13.52 15.19 6.76
N GLN A 124 13.66 13.97 6.26
CA GLN A 124 14.80 13.54 5.45
C GLN A 124 14.40 12.47 4.45
N ARG A 125 15.17 12.42 3.37
CA ARG A 125 15.09 11.33 2.39
C ARG A 125 16.07 10.24 2.76
N ILE A 126 15.58 9.01 2.80
CA ILE A 126 16.36 7.83 3.12
C ILE A 126 16.39 6.93 1.88
N GLU A 127 17.59 6.68 1.38
CA GLU A 127 17.77 5.80 0.23
C GLU A 127 17.40 4.35 0.56
N LEU A 128 16.70 3.69 -0.38
CA LEU A 128 16.30 2.29 -0.20
C LEU A 128 17.48 1.35 -0.47
N GLU A 129 17.72 0.45 0.46
CA GLU A 129 18.65 -0.68 0.30
C GLU A 129 17.91 -1.84 -0.37
N ASP A 130 18.44 -2.34 -1.49
CA ASP A 130 17.75 -3.30 -2.36
C ASP A 130 17.28 -4.57 -1.63
N ASP A 131 18.09 -5.12 -0.75
CA ASP A 131 17.82 -6.38 -0.06
C ASP A 131 17.22 -6.21 1.35
N LYS A 132 17.11 -4.98 1.84
CA LYS A 132 16.50 -4.70 3.15
C LYS A 132 14.99 -4.84 3.06
N LEU A 133 14.41 -5.42 4.10
CA LEU A 133 12.96 -5.53 4.28
C LEU A 133 12.41 -4.25 4.90
N TYR A 134 11.31 -3.78 4.34
CA TYR A 134 10.55 -2.62 4.78
C TYR A 134 9.12 -3.06 5.09
N ARG A 135 8.58 -2.61 6.21
CA ARG A 135 7.21 -2.90 6.61
C ARG A 135 6.23 -2.10 5.77
N VAL A 136 5.34 -2.79 5.09
CA VAL A 136 4.32 -2.20 4.21
C VAL A 136 2.94 -2.54 4.75
N VAL A 137 2.07 -1.53 4.84
CA VAL A 137 0.66 -1.69 5.19
C VAL A 137 -0.22 -1.37 3.98
N ALA A 138 -1.18 -2.22 3.72
CA ALA A 138 -2.19 -2.04 2.68
C ALA A 138 -3.50 -2.70 3.10
N ASP A 139 -4.58 -2.54 2.34
CA ASP A 139 -5.77 -3.35 2.52
C ASP A 139 -5.58 -4.78 1.97
N LEU A 140 -6.35 -5.73 2.50
CA LEU A 140 -6.30 -7.16 2.10
C LEU A 140 -6.50 -7.35 0.60
N TYR A 141 -7.41 -6.61 -0.02
CA TYR A 141 -7.66 -6.68 -1.46
C TYR A 141 -6.41 -6.32 -2.27
N SER A 142 -5.69 -5.29 -1.86
CA SER A 142 -4.45 -4.86 -2.51
C SER A 142 -3.38 -5.95 -2.44
N GLY A 143 -3.25 -6.63 -1.30
CA GLY A 143 -2.36 -7.78 -1.14
C GLY A 143 -2.70 -8.91 -2.10
N GLN A 144 -3.97 -9.31 -2.16
CA GLN A 144 -4.46 -10.37 -3.05
C GLN A 144 -4.27 -10.04 -4.53
N MET A 145 -4.34 -8.75 -4.91
CA MET A 145 -4.14 -8.32 -6.29
C MET A 145 -2.68 -8.38 -6.76
N LEU A 146 -1.69 -8.49 -5.87
CA LEU A 146 -0.27 -8.57 -6.26
C LEU A 146 0.04 -9.81 -7.11
N SER A 147 -0.61 -10.94 -6.85
CA SER A 147 -0.49 -12.14 -7.67
C SER A 147 -0.97 -11.90 -9.10
N ALA A 148 -2.11 -11.20 -9.25
CA ALA A 148 -2.65 -10.85 -10.56
C ALA A 148 -1.72 -9.91 -11.34
N VAL A 149 -1.06 -8.96 -10.68
CA VAL A 149 -0.06 -8.07 -11.30
C VAL A 149 1.13 -8.87 -11.83
N THR A 150 1.62 -9.83 -11.06
CA THR A 150 2.71 -10.71 -11.49
C THR A 150 2.32 -11.51 -12.73
N ASP A 151 1.13 -12.11 -12.74
CA ASP A 151 0.62 -12.90 -13.86
C ASP A 151 0.41 -12.04 -15.12
N MET A 152 -0.23 -10.87 -14.96
CA MET A 152 -0.48 -9.95 -16.08
C MET A 152 0.80 -9.39 -16.71
N SER A 153 1.86 -9.26 -15.92
CA SER A 153 3.17 -8.80 -16.38
C SER A 153 4.06 -9.91 -16.91
N TYR A 154 3.56 -11.16 -17.00
CA TYR A 154 4.36 -12.34 -17.36
C TYR A 154 5.61 -12.50 -16.48
N GLY A 155 5.51 -12.14 -15.20
CA GLY A 155 6.59 -12.22 -14.22
C GLY A 155 7.67 -11.12 -14.35
N LEU A 156 7.45 -10.12 -15.21
CA LEU A 156 8.36 -8.95 -15.32
C LEU A 156 8.29 -8.04 -14.09
N LEU A 157 7.12 -7.96 -13.48
CA LEU A 157 6.84 -7.19 -12.28
C LEU A 157 6.50 -8.19 -11.18
N SER A 158 7.47 -8.57 -10.38
CA SER A 158 7.28 -9.49 -9.26
C SER A 158 7.39 -8.72 -7.95
N LEU A 159 6.28 -8.70 -7.21
CA LEU A 159 6.21 -8.24 -5.84
C LEU A 159 5.80 -9.45 -5.00
N VAL A 160 6.70 -9.92 -4.16
CA VAL A 160 6.47 -11.10 -3.32
C VAL A 160 6.39 -10.66 -1.87
N PRO A 161 5.18 -10.44 -1.33
CA PRO A 161 5.01 -10.10 0.08
C PRO A 161 5.59 -11.17 0.99
N LYS A 162 6.21 -10.74 2.07
CA LYS A 162 6.95 -11.58 3.00
C LYS A 162 6.54 -11.32 4.44
N TYR A 163 6.76 -12.32 5.28
CA TYR A 163 6.82 -12.12 6.73
C TYR A 163 8.08 -11.34 7.12
N ALA A 164 8.17 -10.91 8.38
CA ALA A 164 9.33 -10.18 8.91
C ALA A 164 10.66 -10.94 8.83
N ASP A 165 10.62 -12.26 8.76
CA ASP A 165 11.80 -13.13 8.61
C ASP A 165 12.23 -13.31 7.13
N GLY A 166 11.50 -12.71 6.20
CA GLY A 166 11.77 -12.78 4.77
C GLY A 166 11.15 -13.97 4.03
N THR A 167 10.40 -14.83 4.72
CA THR A 167 9.68 -15.92 4.05
C THR A 167 8.47 -15.38 3.29
N PRO A 168 8.18 -15.88 2.06
CA PRO A 168 7.00 -15.47 1.31
C PRO A 168 5.69 -15.79 2.04
N ILE A 169 4.71 -14.88 1.95
CA ILE A 169 3.37 -15.08 2.47
C ILE A 169 2.59 -15.94 1.47
N GLU A 170 2.00 -17.02 1.94
CA GLU A 170 1.12 -17.90 1.15
C GLU A 170 -0.35 -17.53 1.33
N ASP A 171 -0.74 -17.11 2.53
CA ASP A 171 -2.10 -16.68 2.86
C ASP A 171 -2.08 -15.29 3.51
N PHE A 172 -2.77 -14.36 2.89
CA PHE A 172 -2.86 -12.99 3.42
C PHE A 172 -3.73 -12.87 4.67
N GLU A 173 -4.56 -13.86 4.97
CA GLU A 173 -5.32 -13.87 6.22
C GLU A 173 -4.41 -13.98 7.45
N ASP A 174 -3.22 -14.60 7.31
CA ASP A 174 -2.23 -14.73 8.39
C ASP A 174 -1.58 -13.40 8.80
N VAL A 175 -1.70 -12.36 7.98
CA VAL A 175 -1.06 -11.06 8.17
C VAL A 175 -2.06 -9.91 8.32
N ILE A 176 -3.34 -10.25 8.56
CA ILE A 176 -4.36 -9.26 8.91
C ILE A 176 -3.99 -8.64 10.27
N ILE A 177 -4.05 -7.31 10.32
CA ILE A 177 -3.82 -6.55 11.53
C ILE A 177 -5.09 -6.56 12.38
N THR A 178 -4.95 -6.82 13.66
CA THR A 178 -6.08 -6.81 14.59
C THR A 178 -5.86 -5.84 15.73
N GLU A 179 -6.94 -5.31 16.25
CA GLU A 179 -6.99 -4.57 17.50
C GLU A 179 -8.02 -5.20 18.44
N ASN A 180 -7.59 -5.62 19.65
CA ASN A 180 -8.45 -6.31 20.61
C ASN A 180 -9.20 -7.53 20.01
N GLY A 181 -8.53 -8.24 19.09
CA GLY A 181 -9.06 -9.42 18.40
C GLY A 181 -10.12 -9.13 17.32
N LYS A 182 -10.23 -7.90 16.86
CA LYS A 182 -11.04 -7.50 15.70
C LYS A 182 -10.11 -7.03 14.57
N GLU A 183 -10.52 -7.26 13.35
CA GLU A 183 -9.82 -6.76 12.16
C GLU A 183 -9.78 -5.22 12.18
N LEU A 184 -8.62 -4.65 11.86
CA LEU A 184 -8.35 -3.20 11.85
C LEU A 184 -8.62 -2.63 10.47
#